data_c35f00b11b2a2644f6e31359aaed547d
#
_entry.id   c35f00b11b2a2644f6e31359aaed547d
#
_cell.length_a   1.000
_cell.length_b   1.000
_cell.length_c   1.000
_cell.angle_alpha   90.00
_cell.angle_beta   90.00
_cell.angle_gamma   90.00
#
_symmetry.space_group_name_H-M   'P 1'
#
loop_
_entity.id
_entity.type
_entity.pdbx_description
1 polymer ?
#
loop_
_entity_poly.entity_id
_entity_poly.type
_entity_poly.pdbx_seq_one_letter_code
_entity_poly.pdbx_strand_id
1 'polypeptide(L)'
;KCKNAKIFLFPQSSVWRSDLCDKLQLNRSSKIYSKNTKLYLMAREKSTYDLMKKYFKNDTYITPDIVLTKKYIDSKCENDNHSNTVLLCFRNDVEKLIEKDIIETIEKIIVSKGYMIKKFDTETYKVIPYTQRKAVLDETMKIFLNCQCVITDRLHGMIFSAINGIPCLAFDSTTHKVSGVANEWLRSENIIVYNNRASLENQIKLLLE
;
A
#
# COMPACT_ATOMS: atom_id res chain seq x y z
N LYS A 1 -19.05 14.63 -22.23
CA LYS A 1 -19.91 15.73 -21.77
C LYS A 1 -19.16 16.83 -20.98
N CYS A 2 -17.90 16.61 -20.55
CA CYS A 2 -17.12 17.56 -19.73
C CYS A 2 -15.93 18.16 -20.51
N LYS A 3 -16.12 18.57 -21.76
CA LYS A 3 -15.02 19.03 -22.66
C LYS A 3 -14.20 20.21 -22.11
N ASN A 4 -14.79 21.04 -21.25
CA ASN A 4 -14.13 22.22 -20.69
C ASN A 4 -13.79 22.12 -19.19
N ALA A 5 -14.15 21.02 -18.53
CA ALA A 5 -13.85 20.81 -17.12
C ALA A 5 -12.39 20.41 -16.93
N LYS A 6 -11.77 20.92 -15.88
CA LYS A 6 -10.52 20.36 -15.36
C LYS A 6 -10.83 19.02 -14.69
N ILE A 7 -10.15 17.97 -15.10
CA ILE A 7 -10.30 16.61 -14.55
C ILE A 7 -8.99 16.19 -13.96
N PHE A 8 -9.01 15.73 -12.71
CA PHE A 8 -7.85 15.20 -12.02
C PHE A 8 -8.06 13.71 -11.79
N LEU A 9 -7.19 12.89 -12.37
CA LEU A 9 -7.11 11.49 -12.06
C LEU A 9 -6.17 11.33 -10.86
N PHE A 10 -6.74 11.00 -9.70
CA PHE A 10 -5.99 10.91 -8.45
C PHE A 10 -4.87 9.86 -8.50
N PRO A 11 -3.87 9.97 -7.59
CA PRO A 11 -2.70 9.11 -7.56
C PRO A 11 -3.05 7.63 -7.57
N GLN A 12 -2.55 6.93 -8.56
CA GLN A 12 -2.82 5.51 -8.76
C GLN A 12 -1.59 4.79 -9.30
N SER A 13 -1.59 3.46 -9.16
CA SER A 13 -0.66 2.58 -9.87
C SER A 13 -1.31 2.07 -11.15
N SER A 14 -0.55 2.02 -12.22
CA SER A 14 -0.95 1.40 -13.48
C SER A 14 0.08 0.38 -13.91
N VAL A 15 -0.37 -0.84 -14.10
CA VAL A 15 0.47 -1.92 -14.61
C VAL A 15 -0.14 -2.43 -15.90
N TRP A 16 0.68 -2.46 -16.94
CA TRP A 16 0.30 -2.96 -18.25
C TRP A 16 1.23 -4.12 -18.59
N ARG A 17 0.65 -5.26 -18.85
CA ARG A 17 1.39 -6.43 -19.32
C ARG A 17 1.81 -6.19 -20.77
N SER A 18 2.82 -6.90 -21.23
CA SER A 18 3.32 -6.75 -22.60
C SER A 18 2.46 -7.46 -23.65
N ASP A 19 1.34 -8.05 -23.26
CA ASP A 19 0.44 -8.74 -24.16
C ASP A 19 -0.30 -7.80 -25.13
N LEU A 20 -0.88 -8.37 -26.18
CA LEU A 20 -1.56 -7.61 -27.23
C LEU A 20 -2.80 -6.89 -26.71
N CYS A 21 -3.54 -7.53 -25.79
CA CYS A 21 -4.78 -6.97 -25.24
C CYS A 21 -4.48 -5.70 -24.42
N ASP A 22 -3.48 -5.76 -23.56
CA ASP A 22 -3.06 -4.60 -22.75
C ASP A 22 -2.55 -3.47 -23.63
N LYS A 23 -1.77 -3.76 -24.67
CA LYS A 23 -1.32 -2.74 -25.66
C LYS A 23 -2.49 -2.06 -26.37
N LEU A 24 -3.51 -2.82 -26.77
CA LEU A 24 -4.70 -2.27 -27.43
C LEU A 24 -5.50 -1.39 -26.47
N GLN A 25 -5.68 -1.82 -25.22
CA GLN A 25 -6.37 -1.04 -24.19
C GLN A 25 -5.61 0.25 -23.86
N LEU A 26 -4.29 0.18 -23.74
CA LEU A 26 -3.44 1.34 -23.47
C LEU A 26 -3.57 2.38 -24.61
N ASN A 27 -3.48 1.94 -25.86
CA ASN A 27 -3.65 2.81 -27.01
C ASN A 27 -5.06 3.43 -27.07
N ARG A 28 -6.10 2.65 -26.74
CA ARG A 28 -7.48 3.15 -26.66
C ARG A 28 -7.63 4.19 -25.56
N SER A 29 -7.09 3.92 -24.37
CA SER A 29 -7.10 4.84 -23.23
C SER A 29 -6.36 6.14 -23.55
N SER A 30 -5.19 6.06 -24.18
CA SER A 30 -4.41 7.21 -24.63
C SER A 30 -5.21 8.10 -25.59
N LYS A 31 -5.87 7.50 -26.59
CA LYS A 31 -6.74 8.23 -27.53
C LYS A 31 -7.94 8.89 -26.86
N ILE A 32 -8.52 8.25 -25.83
CA ILE A 32 -9.65 8.80 -25.08
C ILE A 32 -9.20 9.96 -24.21
N TYR A 33 -8.12 9.79 -23.47
CA TYR A 33 -7.61 10.80 -22.52
C TYR A 33 -7.10 12.04 -23.24
N SER A 34 -6.43 11.90 -24.38
CA SER A 34 -5.92 13.03 -25.18
C SER A 34 -7.01 13.93 -25.77
N LYS A 35 -8.29 13.49 -25.77
CA LYS A 35 -9.43 14.34 -26.17
C LYS A 35 -9.75 15.45 -25.17
N ASN A 36 -9.27 15.34 -23.93
CA ASN A 36 -9.41 16.39 -22.93
C ASN A 36 -8.03 16.90 -22.54
N THR A 37 -7.67 18.07 -23.03
CA THR A 37 -6.39 18.74 -22.72
C THR A 37 -6.31 19.24 -21.28
N LYS A 38 -7.43 19.27 -20.55
CA LYS A 38 -7.49 19.66 -19.14
C LYS A 38 -7.61 18.43 -18.21
N LEU A 39 -7.28 17.24 -18.68
CA LEU A 39 -7.15 16.04 -17.88
C LEU A 39 -5.70 15.93 -17.39
N TYR A 40 -5.55 15.92 -16.08
CA TYR A 40 -4.28 15.80 -15.36
C TYR A 40 -4.16 14.40 -14.77
N LEU A 41 -3.06 13.72 -15.04
CA LEU A 41 -2.79 12.35 -14.58
C LEU A 41 -1.84 12.41 -13.38
N MET A 42 -2.14 11.65 -12.33
CA MET A 42 -1.28 11.55 -11.15
C MET A 42 -0.88 10.10 -10.93
N ALA A 43 0.42 9.87 -10.86
CA ALA A 43 1.01 8.59 -10.53
C ALA A 43 1.55 8.63 -9.10
N ARG A 44 1.41 7.55 -8.36
CA ARG A 44 1.91 7.47 -6.98
C ARG A 44 3.29 6.81 -6.86
N GLU A 45 3.81 6.23 -7.95
CA GLU A 45 5.18 5.71 -8.02
C GLU A 45 5.78 5.95 -9.42
N LYS A 46 7.10 5.91 -9.46
CA LYS A 46 7.90 6.25 -10.65
C LYS A 46 7.58 5.41 -11.88
N SER A 47 7.37 4.11 -11.72
CA SER A 47 7.05 3.20 -12.82
C SER A 47 5.75 3.60 -13.55
N THR A 48 4.70 3.92 -12.80
CA THR A 48 3.44 4.42 -13.37
C THR A 48 3.63 5.80 -14.01
N TYR A 49 4.39 6.69 -13.39
CA TYR A 49 4.69 8.00 -13.97
C TYR A 49 5.37 7.86 -15.33
N ASP A 50 6.42 7.05 -15.42
CA ASP A 50 7.16 6.84 -16.67
C ASP A 50 6.29 6.22 -17.75
N LEU A 51 5.45 5.26 -17.37
CA LEU A 51 4.46 4.65 -18.26
C LEU A 51 3.46 5.71 -18.77
N MET A 52 2.89 6.52 -17.88
CA MET A 52 1.95 7.57 -18.26
C MET A 52 2.61 8.60 -19.18
N LYS A 53 3.80 9.06 -18.87
CA LYS A 53 4.57 9.99 -19.73
C LYS A 53 4.87 9.43 -21.11
N LYS A 54 5.11 8.13 -21.20
CA LYS A 54 5.40 7.47 -22.47
C LYS A 54 4.18 7.35 -23.39
N TYR A 55 3.00 7.07 -22.84
CA TYR A 55 1.83 6.71 -23.64
C TYR A 55 0.73 7.77 -23.69
N PHE A 56 0.68 8.70 -22.73
CA PHE A 56 -0.34 9.73 -22.67
C PHE A 56 0.24 11.11 -23.01
N LYS A 57 -0.53 11.92 -23.73
CA LYS A 57 -0.18 13.30 -24.08
C LYS A 57 -0.57 14.30 -22.99
N ASN A 58 -1.28 13.84 -22.00
CA ASN A 58 -1.79 14.65 -20.90
C ASN A 58 -0.67 15.01 -19.92
N ASP A 59 -0.82 16.14 -19.24
CA ASP A 59 0.08 16.52 -18.15
C ASP A 59 0.06 15.44 -17.08
N THR A 60 1.23 14.94 -16.74
CA THR A 60 1.41 13.85 -15.79
C THR A 60 2.34 14.29 -14.67
N TYR A 61 1.92 14.02 -13.44
CA TYR A 61 2.63 14.37 -12.22
C TYR A 61 2.86 13.13 -11.36
N ILE A 62 3.98 13.13 -10.64
CA ILE A 62 4.20 12.17 -9.57
C ILE A 62 3.78 12.81 -8.25
N THR A 63 2.91 12.14 -7.50
CA THR A 63 2.33 12.68 -6.26
C THR A 63 2.15 11.53 -5.27
N PRO A 64 2.25 11.77 -3.96
CA PRO A 64 2.01 10.71 -2.98
C PRO A 64 0.60 10.11 -3.12
N ASP A 65 0.44 8.89 -2.64
CA ASP A 65 -0.90 8.32 -2.46
C ASP A 65 -1.73 9.27 -1.58
N ILE A 66 -2.99 9.50 -1.95
CA ILE A 66 -3.85 10.47 -1.25
C ILE A 66 -4.00 10.16 0.25
N VAL A 67 -3.90 8.89 0.63
CA VAL A 67 -3.99 8.47 2.03
C VAL A 67 -2.79 8.96 2.83
N LEU A 68 -1.61 9.10 2.22
CA LEU A 68 -0.40 9.64 2.88
C LEU A 68 -0.54 11.12 3.27
N THR A 69 -1.51 11.83 2.70
CA THR A 69 -1.77 13.25 3.09
C THR A 69 -2.50 13.38 4.42
N LYS A 70 -2.98 12.28 4.99
CA LYS A 70 -3.69 12.26 6.28
C LYS A 70 -2.77 11.74 7.38
N LYS A 71 -2.66 12.49 8.47
CA LYS A 71 -2.18 11.97 9.74
C LYS A 71 -3.41 11.49 10.52
N TYR A 72 -3.47 10.22 10.84
CA TYR A 72 -4.60 9.64 11.59
C TYR A 72 -4.34 9.65 13.11
N ILE A 73 -3.17 10.09 13.53
CA ILE A 73 -2.83 10.23 14.94
C ILE A 73 -3.71 11.35 15.51
N ASP A 74 -4.87 10.97 15.98
CA ASP A 74 -5.57 11.75 17.00
C ASP A 74 -4.69 11.66 18.25
N SER A 75 -4.14 12.78 18.70
CA SER A 75 -3.19 12.93 19.82
C SER A 75 -3.73 12.47 21.18
N LYS A 76 -4.75 11.62 21.20
CA LYS A 76 -5.41 11.06 22.38
C LYS A 76 -5.18 9.56 22.60
N CYS A 77 -4.48 8.87 21.73
CA CYS A 77 -4.03 7.52 22.05
C CYS A 77 -2.65 7.57 22.73
N GLU A 78 -2.60 8.22 23.89
CA GLU A 78 -1.59 7.94 24.92
C GLU A 78 -1.81 6.54 25.49
N ASN A 79 -1.65 5.53 24.65
CA ASN A 79 -1.60 4.17 25.14
C ASN A 79 -0.12 3.76 25.20
N ASP A 80 0.51 4.01 26.33
CA ASP A 80 1.79 3.44 26.75
C ASP A 80 1.79 1.90 26.86
N ASN A 81 0.69 1.25 26.50
CA ASN A 81 0.59 -0.19 26.39
C ASN A 81 0.82 -0.61 24.95
N HIS A 82 2.09 -0.72 24.55
CA HIS A 82 2.46 -1.46 23.36
C HIS A 82 1.84 -2.87 23.45
N SER A 83 0.85 -3.10 22.62
CA SER A 83 0.19 -4.40 22.54
C SER A 83 1.26 -5.43 22.13
N ASN A 84 1.42 -6.51 22.90
CA ASN A 84 2.31 -7.62 22.56
C ASN A 84 1.81 -8.41 21.33
N THR A 85 1.35 -7.69 20.30
CA THR A 85 0.70 -8.24 19.12
C THR A 85 1.34 -7.75 17.85
N VAL A 86 1.69 -8.67 16.95
CA VAL A 86 2.13 -8.39 15.59
C VAL A 86 0.96 -8.58 14.63
N LEU A 87 0.71 -7.59 13.78
CA LEU A 87 -0.33 -7.65 12.77
C LEU A 87 0.23 -8.23 11.47
N LEU A 88 -0.27 -9.40 11.05
CA LEU A 88 0.01 -9.97 9.74
C LEU A 88 -1.13 -9.59 8.78
N CYS A 89 -0.84 -8.69 7.84
CA CYS A 89 -1.81 -8.18 6.88
C CYS A 89 -1.44 -8.65 5.47
N PHE A 90 -1.69 -9.92 5.18
CA PHE A 90 -1.36 -10.53 3.88
C PHE A 90 -2.57 -10.66 3.00
N ARG A 91 -2.32 -10.47 1.70
CA ARG A 91 -3.30 -10.68 0.64
C ARG A 91 -3.54 -12.16 0.36
N ASN A 92 -4.72 -12.45 -0.16
CA ASN A 92 -5.09 -13.80 -0.57
C ASN A 92 -5.62 -13.82 -2.02
N ASP A 93 -5.03 -12.99 -2.89
CA ASP A 93 -5.40 -12.86 -4.29
C ASP A 93 -4.21 -13.18 -5.23
N VAL A 94 -4.44 -13.05 -6.53
CA VAL A 94 -3.48 -13.41 -7.60
C VAL A 94 -2.19 -12.57 -7.63
N GLU A 95 -2.15 -11.44 -6.93
CA GLU A 95 -0.93 -10.61 -6.85
C GLU A 95 0.01 -11.04 -5.71
N LYS A 96 -0.34 -12.07 -4.96
CA LYS A 96 0.48 -12.59 -3.85
C LYS A 96 1.79 -13.17 -4.37
N LEU A 97 2.90 -12.67 -3.84
CA LEU A 97 4.26 -13.19 -4.11
C LEU A 97 4.85 -13.94 -2.92
N ILE A 98 4.41 -13.61 -1.70
CA ILE A 98 4.98 -14.21 -0.51
C ILE A 98 4.65 -15.71 -0.45
N GLU A 99 5.67 -16.53 -0.35
CA GLU A 99 5.56 -17.98 -0.28
C GLU A 99 5.05 -18.41 1.11
N LYS A 100 4.39 -19.57 1.15
CA LYS A 100 3.80 -20.09 2.39
C LYS A 100 4.85 -20.37 3.46
N ASP A 101 6.00 -20.90 3.09
CA ASP A 101 7.11 -21.23 3.99
C ASP A 101 7.73 -19.97 4.62
N ILE A 102 7.74 -18.83 3.90
CA ILE A 102 8.16 -17.54 4.45
C ILE A 102 7.16 -17.09 5.51
N ILE A 103 5.85 -17.21 5.26
CA ILE A 103 4.82 -16.86 6.24
C ILE A 103 4.96 -17.72 7.50
N GLU A 104 5.13 -19.03 7.35
CA GLU A 104 5.34 -19.96 8.46
C GLU A 104 6.61 -19.62 9.25
N THR A 105 7.67 -19.18 8.56
CA THR A 105 8.92 -18.73 9.19
C THR A 105 8.68 -17.45 10.02
N ILE A 106 7.96 -16.46 9.44
CA ILE A 106 7.58 -15.23 10.13
C ILE A 106 6.79 -15.56 11.40
N GLU A 107 5.78 -16.40 11.31
CA GLU A 107 4.94 -16.80 12.44
C GLU A 107 5.76 -17.46 13.54
N LYS A 108 6.68 -18.35 13.19
CA LYS A 108 7.60 -19.01 14.16
C LYS A 108 8.49 -18.00 14.87
N ILE A 109 9.09 -17.05 14.14
CA ILE A 109 9.95 -16.01 14.74
C ILE A 109 9.14 -15.16 15.71
N ILE A 110 7.96 -14.69 15.33
CA ILE A 110 7.11 -13.85 16.18
C ILE A 110 6.75 -14.57 17.49
N VAL A 111 6.29 -15.82 17.39
CA VAL A 111 5.90 -16.63 18.55
C VAL A 111 7.12 -16.92 19.44
N SER A 112 8.30 -17.23 18.86
CA SER A 112 9.52 -17.48 19.64
C SER A 112 10.00 -16.27 20.43
N LYS A 113 9.61 -15.06 19.99
CA LYS A 113 9.89 -13.80 20.69
C LYS A 113 8.81 -13.43 21.72
N GLY A 114 7.78 -14.27 21.90
CA GLY A 114 6.72 -14.09 22.89
C GLY A 114 5.59 -13.16 22.44
N TYR A 115 5.53 -12.80 21.16
CA TYR A 115 4.46 -11.95 20.62
C TYR A 115 3.25 -12.76 20.15
N MET A 116 2.07 -12.18 20.28
CA MET A 116 0.84 -12.69 19.70
C MET A 116 0.71 -12.30 18.23
N ILE A 117 0.03 -13.13 17.45
CA ILE A 117 -0.24 -12.86 16.04
C ILE A 117 -1.71 -12.52 15.85
N LYS A 118 -1.99 -11.39 15.21
CA LYS A 118 -3.30 -11.04 14.69
C LYS A 118 -3.25 -11.06 13.16
N LYS A 119 -4.17 -11.80 12.52
CA LYS A 119 -4.31 -11.80 11.05
C LYS A 119 -5.41 -10.85 10.63
N PHE A 120 -5.15 -10.06 9.58
CA PHE A 120 -6.07 -9.06 9.04
C PHE A 120 -5.85 -8.91 7.53
N ASP A 121 -6.85 -8.46 6.79
CA ASP A 121 -6.72 -8.02 5.41
C ASP A 121 -7.40 -6.65 5.26
N THR A 122 -6.77 -5.73 4.55
CA THR A 122 -7.34 -4.42 4.24
C THR A 122 -8.44 -4.49 3.18
N GLU A 123 -8.56 -5.61 2.48
CA GLU A 123 -9.63 -5.84 1.51
C GLU A 123 -10.88 -6.38 2.18
N THR A 124 -12.04 -5.88 1.78
CA THR A 124 -13.32 -6.43 2.18
C THR A 124 -14.15 -6.79 0.96
N TYR A 125 -14.69 -8.00 0.95
CA TYR A 125 -15.60 -8.47 -0.10
C TYR A 125 -17.05 -8.03 0.13
N LYS A 126 -17.33 -7.38 1.27
CA LYS A 126 -18.67 -6.87 1.60
C LYS A 126 -18.83 -5.45 1.08
N VAL A 127 -19.99 -5.18 0.49
CA VAL A 127 -20.37 -3.81 0.14
C VAL A 127 -20.62 -3.04 1.43
N ILE A 128 -19.82 -2.01 1.67
CA ILE A 128 -19.95 -1.13 2.85
C ILE A 128 -20.84 0.04 2.47
N PRO A 129 -22.03 0.19 3.09
CA PRO A 129 -22.89 1.36 2.90
C PRO A 129 -22.13 2.66 3.21
N TYR A 130 -22.47 3.72 2.49
CA TYR A 130 -21.78 5.02 2.66
C TYR A 130 -21.77 5.49 4.11
N THR A 131 -22.89 5.32 4.82
CA THR A 131 -23.05 5.71 6.23
C THR A 131 -22.15 4.95 7.21
N GLN A 132 -21.67 3.77 6.83
CA GLN A 132 -20.82 2.92 7.68
C GLN A 132 -19.33 3.02 7.35
N ARG A 133 -18.96 3.64 6.22
CA ARG A 133 -17.57 3.67 5.75
C ARG A 133 -16.61 4.28 6.75
N LYS A 134 -17.03 5.38 7.42
CA LYS A 134 -16.20 6.02 8.44
C LYS A 134 -15.96 5.08 9.62
N ALA A 135 -17.00 4.46 10.15
CA ALA A 135 -16.88 3.53 11.28
C ALA A 135 -15.97 2.34 10.95
N VAL A 136 -16.13 1.75 9.77
CA VAL A 136 -15.25 0.64 9.32
C VAL A 136 -13.80 1.09 9.19
N LEU A 137 -13.55 2.30 8.67
CA LEU A 137 -12.19 2.84 8.60
C LEU A 137 -11.61 3.11 9.99
N ASP A 138 -12.39 3.68 10.89
CA ASP A 138 -11.96 3.96 12.28
C ASP A 138 -11.64 2.65 13.03
N GLU A 139 -12.43 1.59 12.85
CA GLU A 139 -12.15 0.25 13.38
C GLU A 139 -10.87 -0.35 12.77
N THR A 140 -10.69 -0.20 11.47
CA THR A 140 -9.47 -0.64 10.79
C THR A 140 -8.24 0.07 11.39
N MET A 141 -8.29 1.38 11.55
CA MET A 141 -7.18 2.13 12.13
C MET A 141 -6.89 1.70 13.58
N LYS A 142 -7.92 1.42 14.38
CA LYS A 142 -7.73 0.88 15.75
C LYS A 142 -6.99 -0.46 15.74
N ILE A 143 -7.24 -1.32 14.73
CA ILE A 143 -6.50 -2.59 14.60
C ILE A 143 -5.01 -2.33 14.40
N PHE A 144 -4.64 -1.36 13.56
CA PHE A 144 -3.25 -0.98 13.33
C PHE A 144 -2.64 -0.34 14.58
N LEU A 145 -3.32 0.63 15.19
CA LEU A 145 -2.84 1.33 16.39
C LEU A 145 -2.60 0.43 17.60
N ASN A 146 -3.30 -0.71 17.67
CA ASN A 146 -3.20 -1.68 18.76
C ASN A 146 -2.21 -2.82 18.47
N CYS A 147 -1.18 -2.60 17.64
CA CYS A 147 -0.14 -3.59 17.42
C CYS A 147 1.25 -2.98 17.56
N GLN A 148 2.23 -3.83 17.93
CA GLN A 148 3.64 -3.46 18.04
C GLN A 148 4.23 -3.12 16.68
N CYS A 149 3.97 -3.96 15.70
CA CYS A 149 4.38 -3.75 14.31
C CYS A 149 3.46 -4.46 13.33
N VAL A 150 3.62 -4.14 12.07
CA VAL A 150 2.85 -4.71 10.95
C VAL A 150 3.78 -5.42 9.99
N ILE A 151 3.38 -6.61 9.53
CA ILE A 151 4.05 -7.32 8.42
C ILE A 151 3.02 -7.50 7.33
N THR A 152 3.29 -6.98 6.13
CA THR A 152 2.26 -6.87 5.09
C THR A 152 2.82 -6.99 3.67
N ASP A 153 2.01 -7.50 2.74
CA ASP A 153 2.19 -7.40 1.29
C ASP A 153 1.09 -6.52 0.63
N ARG A 154 0.26 -5.88 1.47
CA ARG A 154 -0.75 -4.92 1.04
C ARG A 154 -0.18 -3.50 1.05
N LEU A 155 -0.29 -2.80 -0.09
CA LEU A 155 0.14 -1.39 -0.18
C LEU A 155 -0.52 -0.51 0.90
N HIS A 156 -1.84 -0.63 1.07
CA HIS A 156 -2.53 0.14 2.10
C HIS A 156 -2.23 -0.35 3.52
N GLY A 157 -1.83 -1.61 3.71
CA GLY A 157 -1.29 -2.08 4.99
C GLY A 157 -0.03 -1.30 5.39
N MET A 158 0.91 -1.14 4.44
CA MET A 158 2.11 -0.33 4.62
C MET A 158 1.78 1.16 4.82
N ILE A 159 0.88 1.73 4.01
CA ILE A 159 0.49 3.14 4.12
C ILE A 159 -0.19 3.43 5.47
N PHE A 160 -1.09 2.55 5.93
CA PHE A 160 -1.74 2.70 7.24
C PHE A 160 -0.75 2.62 8.39
N SER A 161 0.27 1.77 8.28
CA SER A 161 1.37 1.75 9.24
C SER A 161 2.14 3.07 9.24
N ALA A 162 2.52 3.56 8.07
CA ALA A 162 3.29 4.79 7.93
C ALA A 162 2.58 6.03 8.49
N ILE A 163 1.29 6.23 8.18
CA ILE A 163 0.53 7.41 8.65
C ILE A 163 0.25 7.38 10.17
N ASN A 164 0.36 6.20 10.80
CA ASN A 164 0.19 6.00 12.23
C ASN A 164 1.54 5.83 12.97
N GLY A 165 2.67 5.95 12.28
CA GLY A 165 4.00 5.81 12.89
C GLY A 165 4.34 4.40 13.38
N ILE A 166 3.66 3.36 12.87
CA ILE A 166 3.83 1.97 13.31
C ILE A 166 4.93 1.30 12.48
N PRO A 167 5.91 0.63 13.11
CA PRO A 167 6.94 -0.11 12.39
C PRO A 167 6.35 -1.14 11.44
N CYS A 168 6.88 -1.23 10.22
CA CYS A 168 6.31 -2.11 9.20
C CYS A 168 7.39 -2.80 8.35
N LEU A 169 7.26 -4.13 8.20
CA LEU A 169 7.96 -4.91 7.18
C LEU A 169 7.02 -5.15 6.01
N ALA A 170 7.34 -4.55 4.87
CA ALA A 170 6.52 -4.60 3.67
C ALA A 170 7.14 -5.54 2.63
N PHE A 171 6.35 -6.51 2.18
CA PHE A 171 6.69 -7.39 1.07
C PHE A 171 6.14 -6.82 -0.24
N ASP A 172 6.87 -6.99 -1.32
CA ASP A 172 6.40 -6.52 -2.61
C ASP A 172 5.32 -7.42 -3.21
N SER A 173 4.67 -6.93 -4.24
CA SER A 173 3.67 -7.64 -5.03
C SER A 173 4.15 -7.80 -6.48
N THR A 174 3.47 -8.61 -7.28
CA THR A 174 3.80 -8.80 -8.70
C THR A 174 3.87 -7.50 -9.51
N THR A 175 3.25 -6.45 -9.02
CA THR A 175 3.19 -5.14 -9.68
C THR A 175 4.22 -4.13 -9.17
N HIS A 176 5.06 -4.51 -8.20
CA HIS A 176 6.09 -3.67 -7.57
C HIS A 176 5.59 -2.31 -7.03
N LYS A 177 4.29 -2.22 -6.74
CA LYS A 177 3.68 -0.97 -6.24
C LYS A 177 4.04 -0.68 -4.78
N VAL A 178 4.33 -1.72 -3.98
CA VAL A 178 4.71 -1.55 -2.56
C VAL A 178 6.10 -0.94 -2.47
N SER A 179 7.09 -1.56 -3.10
CA SER A 179 8.46 -1.03 -3.16
C SER A 179 8.51 0.33 -3.86
N GLY A 180 7.73 0.51 -4.94
CA GLY A 180 7.64 1.77 -5.67
C GLY A 180 7.19 2.93 -4.79
N VAL A 181 6.08 2.78 -4.06
CA VAL A 181 5.58 3.82 -3.15
C VAL A 181 6.51 4.01 -1.94
N ALA A 182 7.05 2.93 -1.37
CA ALA A 182 7.99 3.02 -0.25
C ALA A 182 9.24 3.84 -0.63
N ASN A 183 9.84 3.55 -1.79
CA ASN A 183 11.04 4.22 -2.25
C ASN A 183 10.83 5.71 -2.58
N GLU A 184 9.65 6.09 -3.07
CA GLU A 184 9.34 7.47 -3.41
C GLU A 184 8.96 8.31 -2.18
N TRP A 185 8.18 7.75 -1.25
CA TRP A 185 7.48 8.54 -0.24
C TRP A 185 7.72 8.13 1.21
N LEU A 186 8.22 6.90 1.49
CA LEU A 186 8.30 6.32 2.82
C LEU A 186 9.71 5.89 3.19
N ARG A 187 10.72 6.67 2.80
CA ARG A 187 12.14 6.43 3.19
C ARG A 187 12.40 6.67 4.67
N SER A 188 11.36 6.71 5.47
CA SER A 188 11.48 6.89 6.91
C SER A 188 11.85 5.58 7.60
N GLU A 189 12.35 5.72 8.79
CA GLU A 189 12.95 4.69 9.63
C GLU A 189 12.01 3.56 10.03
N ASN A 190 10.70 3.79 9.93
CA ASN A 190 9.70 2.82 10.41
C ASN A 190 9.20 1.85 9.33
N ILE A 191 9.58 2.01 8.07
CA ILE A 191 9.14 1.13 6.96
C ILE A 191 10.34 0.43 6.37
N ILE A 192 10.37 -0.89 6.51
CA ILE A 192 11.39 -1.76 5.92
C ILE A 192 10.75 -2.50 4.75
N VAL A 193 11.34 -2.40 3.56
CA VAL A 193 10.94 -3.24 2.42
C VAL A 193 11.77 -4.52 2.47
N TYR A 194 11.08 -5.67 2.48
CA TYR A 194 11.73 -6.97 2.46
C TYR A 194 12.58 -7.12 1.19
N ASN A 195 13.81 -7.57 1.36
CA ASN A 195 14.76 -7.70 0.26
C ASN A 195 15.22 -9.14 0.00
N ASN A 196 15.41 -9.95 1.04
CA ASN A 196 15.82 -11.35 0.87
C ASN A 196 15.59 -12.17 2.15
N ARG A 197 15.58 -13.51 1.98
CA ARG A 197 15.32 -14.47 3.05
C ARG A 197 16.40 -14.46 4.15
N ALA A 198 17.67 -14.23 3.79
CA ALA A 198 18.77 -14.24 4.75
C ALA A 198 18.69 -13.12 5.78
N SER A 199 18.03 -12.00 5.43
CA SER A 199 17.85 -10.86 6.32
C SER A 199 16.53 -10.86 7.10
N LEU A 200 15.62 -11.81 6.84
CA LEU A 200 14.25 -11.79 7.37
C LEU A 200 14.21 -11.75 8.89
N GLU A 201 14.96 -12.61 9.56
CA GLU A 201 15.00 -12.66 11.03
C GLU A 201 15.51 -11.35 11.63
N ASN A 202 16.57 -10.78 11.06
CA ASN A 202 17.11 -9.50 11.50
C ASN A 202 16.14 -8.35 11.25
N GLN A 203 15.44 -8.36 10.11
CA GLN A 203 14.44 -7.33 9.82
C GLN A 203 13.25 -7.39 10.79
N ILE A 204 12.78 -8.59 11.14
CA ILE A 204 11.72 -8.76 12.15
C ILE A 204 12.23 -8.33 13.53
N LYS A 205 13.46 -8.67 13.90
CA LYS A 205 14.04 -8.26 15.17
C LYS A 205 14.08 -6.73 15.31
N LEU A 206 14.54 -6.03 14.26
CA LEU A 206 14.57 -4.55 14.25
C LEU A 206 13.19 -3.91 14.39
N LEU A 207 12.13 -4.60 13.98
CA LEU A 207 10.74 -4.10 14.13
C LEU A 207 10.19 -4.30 15.55
N LEU A 208 10.73 -5.26 16.29
CA LEU A 208 10.25 -5.64 17.61
C LEU A 208 11.04 -4.97 18.77
N GLU A 209 12.17 -4.38 18.44
CA GLU A 209 13.01 -3.55 19.34
C GLU A 209 12.49 -2.11 19.39
#